data_71c0d287adeed7dc9ddbf832f162c119
#
_entry.id   71c0d287adeed7dc9ddbf832f162c119
#
_cell.length_a   1.000
_cell.length_b   1.000
_cell.length_c   1.000
_cell.angle_alpha   90.00
_cell.angle_beta   90.00
_cell.angle_gamma   90.00
#
_symmetry.space_group_name_H-M   'P 1'
#
loop_
_entity.id
_entity.type
_entity.pdbx_description
1 polymer ?
#
loop_
_entity_poly.entity_id
_entity_poly.type
_entity_poly.pdbx_seq_one_letter_code
_entity_poly.pdbx_strand_id
1 'polypeptide(L)'
;NIAAFGMEKIVPDLDALGVFTRLLARSATGQPVTTYTSHYRRPREGGEYHIIIVDNGRSTILSKPDHIKTLNCIRCGACMNTCPVYRRSGGYSYTYFIPGPIGINLGMAHDPEKYYDNLSACSLCMSCSDVCPVKVDLAEQIYKWRQDLDGLGKANTGKKIMSGGMKFLMERPALFNAALWAAPMVNGLPRFMKYNDFDDWGKGRELPEFAKESFNEMWKKNEVQGKEESK
;
A
#
# COMPACT_ATOMS: atom_id res chain seq x y z
N ASN A 1 -39.37 3.84 -0.98
CA ASN A 1 -38.07 3.47 -0.41
C ASN A 1 -37.06 3.27 -1.53
N ILE A 2 -35.84 3.80 -1.34
CA ILE A 2 -34.76 3.67 -2.31
C ILE A 2 -33.58 3.02 -1.61
N ALA A 3 -33.02 1.93 -2.19
CA ALA A 3 -31.78 1.31 -1.77
C ALA A 3 -30.77 1.41 -2.92
N ALA A 4 -29.61 2.04 -2.66
CA ALA A 4 -28.51 2.14 -3.62
C ALA A 4 -27.26 1.47 -3.06
N PHE A 5 -26.63 0.60 -3.81
CA PHE A 5 -25.41 -0.10 -3.41
C PHE A 5 -24.53 -0.48 -4.61
N GLY A 6 -23.25 -0.66 -4.35
CA GLY A 6 -22.32 -1.11 -5.39
C GLY A 6 -22.59 -2.56 -5.80
N MET A 7 -22.43 -2.84 -7.09
CA MET A 7 -22.66 -4.17 -7.65
C MET A 7 -21.83 -5.27 -6.95
N GLU A 8 -20.67 -4.93 -6.39
CA GLU A 8 -19.80 -5.83 -5.65
C GLU A 8 -20.34 -6.24 -4.26
N LYS A 9 -21.48 -5.70 -3.84
CA LYS A 9 -22.13 -6.01 -2.55
C LYS A 9 -23.25 -7.02 -2.66
N ILE A 10 -23.53 -7.50 -3.84
CA ILE A 10 -24.55 -8.54 -4.07
C ILE A 10 -23.96 -9.87 -3.61
N VAL A 11 -24.71 -10.58 -2.76
CA VAL A 11 -24.38 -11.94 -2.31
C VAL A 11 -25.38 -12.93 -2.89
N PRO A 12 -24.99 -14.19 -3.19
CA PRO A 12 -25.85 -15.14 -3.91
C PRO A 12 -27.01 -15.64 -3.05
N ASP A 13 -26.81 -15.78 -1.74
CA ASP A 13 -27.78 -16.41 -0.84
C ASP A 13 -27.66 -15.88 0.60
N LEU A 14 -28.54 -16.37 1.49
CA LEU A 14 -28.58 -15.99 2.89
C LEU A 14 -27.40 -16.58 3.70
N ASP A 15 -26.86 -17.71 3.31
CA ASP A 15 -25.70 -18.30 3.97
C ASP A 15 -24.46 -17.43 3.76
N ALA A 16 -24.26 -16.98 2.52
CA ALA A 16 -23.23 -16.00 2.19
C ALA A 16 -23.40 -14.68 2.96
N LEU A 17 -24.65 -14.20 3.11
CA LEU A 17 -24.94 -13.03 3.93
C LEU A 17 -24.60 -13.26 5.40
N GLY A 18 -24.91 -14.44 5.94
CA GLY A 18 -24.56 -14.85 7.31
C GLY A 18 -23.06 -14.83 7.57
N VAL A 19 -22.26 -15.35 6.64
CA VAL A 19 -20.79 -15.30 6.68
C VAL A 19 -20.30 -13.84 6.62
N PHE A 20 -20.82 -13.06 5.68
CA PHE A 20 -20.46 -11.67 5.48
C PHE A 20 -20.66 -10.81 6.74
N THR A 21 -21.83 -10.90 7.38
CA THR A 21 -22.14 -10.10 8.57
C THR A 21 -21.27 -10.46 9.78
N ARG A 22 -20.85 -11.71 9.87
CA ARG A 22 -19.89 -12.17 10.90
C ARG A 22 -18.49 -11.67 10.66
N LEU A 23 -17.98 -11.82 9.43
CA LEU A 23 -16.62 -11.40 9.06
C LEU A 23 -16.44 -9.90 9.21
N LEU A 24 -17.43 -9.11 8.82
CA LEU A 24 -17.41 -7.66 8.90
C LEU A 24 -17.12 -7.18 10.32
N ALA A 25 -17.92 -7.62 11.29
CA ALA A 25 -17.81 -7.16 12.67
C ALA A 25 -16.56 -7.70 13.37
N ARG A 26 -16.27 -8.99 13.22
CA ARG A 26 -15.12 -9.63 13.88
C ARG A 26 -13.79 -9.04 13.45
N SER A 27 -13.65 -8.76 12.16
CA SER A 27 -12.39 -8.27 11.59
C SER A 27 -12.05 -6.85 12.02
N ALA A 28 -13.06 -6.01 12.30
CA ALA A 28 -12.86 -4.63 12.74
C ALA A 28 -12.71 -4.49 14.24
N THR A 29 -13.65 -5.07 14.99
CA THR A 29 -13.85 -4.76 16.41
C THR A 29 -13.91 -5.99 17.31
N GLY A 30 -13.79 -7.20 16.76
CA GLY A 30 -13.91 -8.45 17.51
C GLY A 30 -15.34 -8.85 17.89
N GLN A 31 -16.35 -8.12 17.45
CA GLN A 31 -17.76 -8.44 17.71
C GLN A 31 -18.18 -9.72 16.98
N PRO A 32 -19.06 -10.55 17.59
CA PRO A 32 -19.46 -11.83 16.98
C PRO A 32 -20.29 -11.67 15.70
N VAL A 33 -21.03 -10.57 15.58
CA VAL A 33 -21.91 -10.27 14.43
C VAL A 33 -22.12 -8.76 14.33
N THR A 34 -22.51 -8.26 13.15
CA THR A 34 -22.85 -6.86 12.93
C THR A 34 -24.10 -6.47 13.73
N THR A 35 -23.98 -5.49 14.63
CA THR A 35 -25.08 -5.05 15.51
C THR A 35 -26.14 -4.29 14.75
N TYR A 36 -25.75 -3.47 13.78
CA TYR A 36 -26.65 -2.62 13.00
C TYR A 36 -26.94 -3.27 11.64
N THR A 37 -27.96 -4.12 11.60
CA THR A 37 -28.42 -4.76 10.36
C THR A 37 -29.89 -4.40 10.15
N SER A 38 -30.19 -3.78 9.01
CA SER A 38 -31.54 -3.43 8.62
C SER A 38 -32.06 -4.36 7.54
N HIS A 39 -33.26 -4.88 7.75
CA HIS A 39 -33.96 -5.70 6.78
C HIS A 39 -35.15 -4.95 6.22
N TYR A 40 -35.25 -4.89 4.91
CA TYR A 40 -36.36 -4.25 4.22
C TYR A 40 -37.35 -5.30 3.73
N ARG A 41 -38.60 -5.06 3.99
CA ARG A 41 -39.72 -5.91 3.55
C ARG A 41 -40.37 -5.31 2.29
N ARG A 42 -41.25 -6.08 1.71
CA ARG A 42 -42.20 -5.59 0.68
C ARG A 42 -42.81 -4.27 1.14
N PRO A 43 -42.90 -3.24 0.29
CA PRO A 43 -43.51 -1.97 0.66
C PRO A 43 -44.97 -2.18 1.05
N ARG A 44 -45.49 -1.21 1.82
CA ARG A 44 -46.92 -1.18 2.15
C ARG A 44 -47.74 -0.97 0.87
N GLU A 45 -49.04 -1.26 0.93
CA GLU A 45 -49.97 -1.04 -0.18
C GLU A 45 -49.87 0.43 -0.66
N GLY A 46 -49.72 0.65 -1.97
CA GLY A 46 -49.48 1.97 -2.57
C GLY A 46 -48.05 2.50 -2.45
N GLY A 47 -47.14 1.77 -1.81
CA GLY A 47 -45.73 2.14 -1.71
C GLY A 47 -44.85 1.48 -2.77
N GLU A 48 -43.74 2.13 -3.12
CA GLU A 48 -42.74 1.63 -4.06
C GLU A 48 -41.39 1.35 -3.38
N TYR A 49 -40.64 0.39 -3.89
CA TYR A 49 -39.29 0.06 -3.50
C TYR A 49 -38.38 0.00 -4.71
N HIS A 50 -37.44 0.92 -4.77
CA HIS A 50 -36.46 1.01 -5.86
C HIS A 50 -35.11 0.49 -5.40
N ILE A 51 -34.51 -0.42 -6.19
CA ILE A 51 -33.17 -0.94 -5.99
C ILE A 51 -32.29 -0.39 -7.10
N ILE A 52 -31.25 0.36 -6.72
CA ILE A 52 -30.29 0.95 -7.64
C ILE A 52 -28.96 0.25 -7.46
N ILE A 53 -28.50 -0.48 -8.48
CA ILE A 53 -27.19 -1.09 -8.51
C ILE A 53 -26.22 -0.13 -9.18
N VAL A 54 -25.18 0.27 -8.45
CA VAL A 54 -24.21 1.29 -8.87
C VAL A 54 -22.97 0.62 -9.41
N ASP A 55 -22.62 0.87 -10.66
CA ASP A 55 -21.33 0.47 -11.24
C ASP A 55 -20.20 1.43 -10.82
N ASN A 56 -20.29 2.70 -11.16
CA ASN A 56 -19.30 3.73 -10.86
C ASN A 56 -17.84 3.25 -11.07
N GLY A 57 -17.56 2.67 -12.24
CA GLY A 57 -16.21 2.19 -12.63
C GLY A 57 -15.83 0.79 -12.12
N ARG A 58 -16.71 0.08 -11.41
CA ARG A 58 -16.42 -1.29 -10.93
C ARG A 58 -16.25 -2.27 -12.07
N SER A 59 -17.00 -2.13 -13.14
CA SER A 59 -16.83 -2.91 -14.37
C SER A 59 -15.44 -2.72 -14.99
N THR A 60 -14.87 -1.52 -14.91
CA THR A 60 -13.47 -1.26 -15.33
C THR A 60 -12.47 -2.00 -14.46
N ILE A 61 -12.71 -2.08 -13.13
CA ILE A 61 -11.85 -2.84 -12.22
C ILE A 61 -11.94 -4.34 -12.52
N LEU A 62 -13.14 -4.85 -12.85
CA LEU A 62 -13.35 -6.25 -13.25
C LEU A 62 -12.49 -6.65 -14.46
N SER A 63 -12.20 -5.73 -15.36
CA SER A 63 -11.37 -5.98 -16.53
C SER A 63 -9.86 -6.01 -16.22
N LYS A 64 -9.44 -5.65 -14.99
CA LYS A 64 -8.04 -5.59 -14.57
C LYS A 64 -7.70 -6.76 -13.62
N PRO A 65 -7.08 -7.85 -14.11
CA PRO A 65 -6.80 -9.04 -13.29
C PRO A 65 -5.98 -8.74 -12.02
N ASP A 66 -5.03 -7.82 -12.12
CA ASP A 66 -4.16 -7.44 -10.99
C ASP A 66 -4.90 -6.65 -9.90
N HIS A 67 -6.06 -6.06 -10.19
CA HIS A 67 -6.80 -5.18 -9.29
C HIS A 67 -8.20 -5.67 -8.94
N ILE A 68 -8.69 -6.73 -9.58
CA ILE A 68 -10.06 -7.25 -9.39
C ILE A 68 -10.39 -7.58 -7.94
N LYS A 69 -9.42 -8.08 -7.16
CA LYS A 69 -9.61 -8.43 -5.75
C LYS A 69 -10.02 -7.24 -4.87
N THR A 70 -9.79 -5.99 -5.31
CA THR A 70 -10.27 -4.80 -4.61
C THR A 70 -11.79 -4.81 -4.43
N LEU A 71 -12.53 -5.40 -5.36
CA LEU A 71 -14.00 -5.50 -5.32
C LEU A 71 -14.50 -6.46 -4.23
N ASN A 72 -13.68 -7.40 -3.77
CA ASN A 72 -14.02 -8.31 -2.65
C ASN A 72 -14.07 -7.60 -1.29
N CYS A 73 -13.70 -6.33 -1.22
CA CYS A 73 -13.64 -5.59 0.04
C CYS A 73 -15.00 -5.46 0.72
N ILE A 74 -15.15 -6.02 1.92
CA ILE A 74 -16.35 -5.95 2.75
C ILE A 74 -16.44 -4.69 3.63
N ARG A 75 -15.48 -3.77 3.51
CA ARG A 75 -15.44 -2.50 4.27
C ARG A 75 -15.30 -2.66 5.79
N CYS A 76 -14.75 -3.75 6.27
CA CYS A 76 -14.59 -4.00 7.72
C CYS A 76 -13.58 -3.05 8.41
N GLY A 77 -12.64 -2.42 7.68
CA GLY A 77 -11.67 -1.49 8.26
C GLY A 77 -10.44 -2.15 8.92
N ALA A 78 -10.33 -3.47 8.99
CA ALA A 78 -9.19 -4.17 9.63
C ALA A 78 -7.82 -3.72 9.09
N CYS A 79 -7.72 -3.47 7.79
CA CYS A 79 -6.50 -2.98 7.16
C CYS A 79 -6.05 -1.60 7.66
N MET A 80 -6.98 -0.73 8.07
CA MET A 80 -6.66 0.57 8.68
C MET A 80 -6.14 0.40 10.11
N ASN A 81 -6.75 -0.51 10.88
CA ASN A 81 -6.35 -0.76 12.26
C ASN A 81 -4.90 -1.23 12.38
N THR A 82 -4.40 -2.00 11.43
CA THR A 82 -3.03 -2.53 11.44
C THR A 82 -2.03 -1.62 10.72
N CYS A 83 -2.48 -0.69 9.88
CA CYS A 83 -1.59 0.11 9.04
C CYS A 83 -0.75 1.10 9.85
N PRO A 84 0.60 1.00 9.83
CA PRO A 84 1.46 1.92 10.57
C PRO A 84 1.36 3.36 10.07
N VAL A 85 1.16 3.55 8.76
CA VAL A 85 1.00 4.88 8.16
C VAL A 85 -0.32 5.51 8.61
N TYR A 86 -1.44 4.78 8.49
CA TYR A 86 -2.75 5.27 8.92
C TYR A 86 -2.77 5.64 10.41
N ARG A 87 -2.16 4.81 11.25
CA ARG A 87 -2.09 5.06 12.70
C ARG A 87 -1.29 6.30 13.07
N ARG A 88 -0.38 6.75 12.21
CA ARG A 88 0.44 7.95 12.43
C ARG A 88 -0.17 9.22 11.82
N SER A 89 -0.70 9.12 10.59
CA SER A 89 -1.17 10.28 9.85
C SER A 89 -2.68 10.52 9.96
N GLY A 90 -3.46 9.49 10.36
CA GLY A 90 -4.91 9.55 10.38
C GLY A 90 -5.55 9.52 8.98
N GLY A 91 -6.88 9.54 8.96
CA GLY A 91 -7.65 9.42 7.71
C GLY A 91 -7.59 10.65 6.81
N TYR A 92 -7.44 11.83 7.38
CA TYR A 92 -7.45 13.10 6.64
C TYR A 92 -6.27 13.24 5.67
N SER A 93 -5.13 12.60 5.96
CA SER A 93 -3.95 12.63 5.09
C SER A 93 -4.16 11.90 3.75
N TYR A 94 -5.17 11.04 3.68
CA TYR A 94 -5.58 10.40 2.43
C TYR A 94 -6.56 11.31 1.70
N THR A 95 -6.24 11.66 0.48
CA THR A 95 -7.07 12.59 -0.31
C THR A 95 -8.38 11.96 -0.83
N TYR A 96 -8.51 10.64 -0.75
CA TYR A 96 -9.73 9.90 -1.09
C TYR A 96 -10.62 9.73 0.14
N PHE A 97 -11.96 9.76 -0.04
CA PHE A 97 -12.94 9.72 1.06
C PHE A 97 -12.91 8.42 1.89
N ILE A 98 -12.38 7.34 1.36
CA ILE A 98 -12.06 6.12 2.11
C ILE A 98 -10.55 6.12 2.34
N PRO A 99 -10.08 6.19 3.60
CA PRO A 99 -8.66 6.24 3.90
C PRO A 99 -8.03 4.84 3.98
N GLY A 100 -6.72 4.82 4.22
CA GLY A 100 -5.95 3.61 4.48
C GLY A 100 -5.68 2.76 3.23
N PRO A 101 -5.17 1.54 3.41
CA PRO A 101 -4.72 0.69 2.31
C PRO A 101 -5.77 0.40 1.25
N ILE A 102 -7.01 0.15 1.67
CA ILE A 102 -8.12 -0.05 0.71
C ILE A 102 -8.46 1.25 -0.03
N GLY A 103 -8.38 2.39 0.66
CA GLY A 103 -8.64 3.70 0.06
C GLY A 103 -7.63 4.06 -1.01
N ILE A 104 -6.36 3.69 -0.84
CA ILE A 104 -5.33 3.85 -1.87
C ILE A 104 -5.74 3.09 -3.14
N ASN A 105 -6.09 1.80 -3.00
CA ASN A 105 -6.49 0.98 -4.15
C ASN A 105 -7.76 1.50 -4.83
N LEU A 106 -8.75 1.95 -4.06
CA LEU A 106 -10.01 2.47 -4.60
C LEU A 106 -9.83 3.85 -5.26
N GLY A 107 -8.99 4.71 -4.69
CA GLY A 107 -8.66 6.00 -5.28
C GLY A 107 -8.00 5.83 -6.64
N MET A 108 -7.02 4.93 -6.73
CA MET A 108 -6.36 4.58 -7.99
C MET A 108 -7.31 3.98 -9.02
N ALA A 109 -8.25 3.16 -8.57
CA ALA A 109 -9.26 2.58 -9.45
C ALA A 109 -10.27 3.63 -9.97
N HIS A 110 -10.53 4.68 -9.17
CA HIS A 110 -11.47 5.74 -9.50
C HIS A 110 -10.85 6.81 -10.42
N ASP A 111 -9.71 7.36 -10.01
CA ASP A 111 -9.01 8.42 -10.74
C ASP A 111 -7.51 8.35 -10.45
N PRO A 112 -6.73 7.61 -11.26
CA PRO A 112 -5.29 7.48 -11.08
C PRO A 112 -4.54 8.82 -11.13
N GLU A 113 -5.02 9.78 -11.93
CA GLU A 113 -4.34 11.08 -12.09
C GLU A 113 -4.43 11.94 -10.84
N LYS A 114 -5.51 11.80 -10.10
CA LYS A 114 -5.76 12.56 -8.88
C LYS A 114 -5.15 11.94 -7.64
N TYR A 115 -5.12 10.59 -7.57
CA TYR A 115 -4.82 9.89 -6.30
C TYR A 115 -3.47 9.15 -6.28
N TYR A 116 -2.64 9.27 -7.34
CA TYR A 116 -1.37 8.55 -7.44
C TYR A 116 -0.39 8.84 -6.29
N ASP A 117 -0.41 10.05 -5.73
CA ASP A 117 0.49 10.43 -4.62
C ASP A 117 0.30 9.55 -3.38
N ASN A 118 -0.93 9.06 -3.15
CA ASN A 118 -1.23 8.15 -2.04
C ASN A 118 -0.46 6.83 -2.09
N LEU A 119 -0.04 6.40 -3.27
CA LEU A 119 0.77 5.18 -3.42
C LEU A 119 2.13 5.30 -2.72
N SER A 120 2.71 6.51 -2.69
CA SER A 120 4.00 6.77 -2.04
C SER A 120 3.93 6.69 -0.51
N ALA A 121 2.74 6.84 0.07
CA ALA A 121 2.54 6.75 1.51
C ALA A 121 2.65 5.31 2.05
N CYS A 122 2.47 4.29 1.21
CA CYS A 122 2.53 2.89 1.63
C CYS A 122 3.98 2.40 1.78
N SER A 123 4.30 1.76 2.90
CA SER A 123 5.61 1.12 3.16
C SER A 123 5.72 -0.31 2.64
N LEU A 124 4.66 -0.87 2.05
CA LEU A 124 4.57 -2.27 1.60
C LEU A 124 4.87 -3.30 2.71
N CYS A 125 4.52 -3.01 3.95
CA CYS A 125 4.77 -3.90 5.09
C CYS A 125 3.90 -5.16 5.12
N MET A 126 3.01 -5.37 4.17
CA MET A 126 2.09 -6.50 3.97
C MET A 126 1.03 -6.70 5.06
N SER A 127 1.11 -6.06 6.22
CA SER A 127 0.21 -6.27 7.36
C SER A 127 -1.29 -6.14 7.01
N CYS A 128 -1.64 -5.25 6.09
CA CYS A 128 -3.02 -5.10 5.63
C CYS A 128 -3.51 -6.27 4.78
N SER A 129 -2.62 -6.95 4.05
CA SER A 129 -2.94 -8.17 3.29
C SER A 129 -3.16 -9.34 4.24
N ASP A 130 -2.33 -9.48 5.29
CA ASP A 130 -2.41 -10.57 6.27
C ASP A 130 -3.71 -10.56 7.07
N VAL A 131 -4.11 -9.38 7.57
CA VAL A 131 -5.32 -9.23 8.40
C VAL A 131 -6.61 -9.22 7.59
N CYS A 132 -6.56 -9.15 6.29
CA CYS A 132 -7.76 -9.07 5.45
C CYS A 132 -8.57 -10.37 5.53
N PRO A 133 -9.83 -10.34 6.03
CA PRO A 133 -10.65 -11.54 6.19
C PRO A 133 -11.07 -12.17 4.86
N VAL A 134 -11.10 -11.35 3.80
CA VAL A 134 -11.47 -11.78 2.43
C VAL A 134 -10.26 -11.83 1.49
N LYS A 135 -9.05 -11.73 2.02
CA LYS A 135 -7.79 -11.91 1.30
C LYS A 135 -7.66 -11.05 0.02
N VAL A 136 -7.92 -9.76 0.17
CA VAL A 136 -7.83 -8.79 -0.97
C VAL A 136 -6.41 -8.61 -1.47
N ASP A 137 -5.40 -8.88 -0.67
CA ASP A 137 -3.98 -8.69 -0.98
C ASP A 137 -3.65 -7.24 -1.36
N LEU A 138 -3.99 -6.35 -0.43
CA LEU A 138 -3.96 -4.89 -0.64
C LEU A 138 -2.56 -4.36 -0.98
N ALA A 139 -1.53 -4.89 -0.33
CA ALA A 139 -0.17 -4.41 -0.53
C ALA A 139 0.36 -4.78 -1.92
N GLU A 140 0.07 -6.00 -2.40
CA GLU A 140 0.42 -6.42 -3.76
C GLU A 140 -0.27 -5.54 -4.81
N GLN A 141 -1.56 -5.25 -4.63
CA GLN A 141 -2.27 -4.37 -5.55
C GLN A 141 -1.71 -2.94 -5.55
N ILE A 142 -1.29 -2.40 -4.39
CA ILE A 142 -0.61 -1.10 -4.32
C ILE A 142 0.72 -1.15 -5.09
N TYR A 143 1.45 -2.26 -4.98
CA TYR A 143 2.68 -2.46 -5.75
C TYR A 143 2.42 -2.49 -7.26
N LYS A 144 1.37 -3.19 -7.70
CA LYS A 144 0.95 -3.22 -9.11
C LYS A 144 0.54 -1.83 -9.61
N TRP A 145 -0.21 -1.06 -8.82
CA TRP A 145 -0.52 0.32 -9.17
C TRP A 145 0.73 1.19 -9.33
N ARG A 146 1.79 0.97 -8.55
CA ARG A 146 3.06 1.68 -8.74
C ARG A 146 3.73 1.33 -10.08
N GLN A 147 3.60 0.08 -10.54
CA GLN A 147 4.08 -0.33 -11.85
C GLN A 147 3.27 0.32 -12.98
N ASP A 148 1.94 0.34 -12.83
CA ASP A 148 1.04 0.97 -13.81
C ASP A 148 1.31 2.48 -13.97
N LEU A 149 1.68 3.17 -12.89
CA LEU A 149 2.03 4.60 -12.95
C LEU A 149 3.21 4.90 -13.85
N ASP A 150 4.18 4.02 -13.94
CA ASP A 150 5.32 4.22 -14.84
C ASP A 150 4.86 4.22 -16.30
N GLY A 151 3.89 3.37 -16.63
CA GLY A 151 3.20 3.35 -17.93
C GLY A 151 2.40 4.62 -18.21
N LEU A 152 1.86 5.30 -17.18
CA LEU A 152 1.11 6.56 -17.31
C LEU A 152 2.02 7.80 -17.43
N GLY A 153 3.34 7.64 -17.40
CA GLY A 153 4.30 8.76 -17.53
C GLY A 153 4.32 9.73 -16.33
N LYS A 154 3.66 9.40 -15.22
CA LYS A 154 3.61 10.23 -14.00
C LYS A 154 4.84 10.08 -13.10
N ALA A 155 5.77 9.17 -13.42
CA ALA A 155 7.00 9.02 -12.66
C ALA A 155 7.88 10.28 -12.80
N ASN A 156 8.30 10.82 -11.65
CA ASN A 156 9.18 12.00 -11.63
C ASN A 156 10.47 11.73 -12.42
N THR A 157 10.78 12.60 -13.37
CA THR A 157 11.95 12.48 -14.26
C THR A 157 13.26 12.35 -13.48
N GLY A 158 13.42 13.08 -12.37
CA GLY A 158 14.58 12.96 -11.50
C GLY A 158 14.71 11.56 -10.89
N LYS A 159 13.61 10.97 -10.45
CA LYS A 159 13.58 9.57 -9.95
C LYS A 159 13.93 8.57 -11.06
N LYS A 160 13.46 8.78 -12.30
CA LYS A 160 13.80 7.91 -13.44
C LYS A 160 15.31 7.95 -13.75
N ILE A 161 15.90 9.14 -13.77
CA ILE A 161 17.34 9.30 -14.00
C ILE A 161 18.14 8.66 -12.88
N MET A 162 17.78 8.90 -11.62
CA MET A 162 18.44 8.31 -10.46
C MET A 162 18.34 6.78 -10.46
N SER A 163 17.14 6.24 -10.71
CA SER A 163 16.91 4.79 -10.79
C SER A 163 17.68 4.16 -11.96
N GLY A 164 17.74 4.84 -13.10
CA GLY A 164 18.53 4.41 -14.26
C GLY A 164 20.02 4.38 -13.95
N GLY A 165 20.53 5.41 -13.29
CA GLY A 165 21.94 5.46 -12.85
C GLY A 165 22.27 4.38 -11.84
N MET A 166 21.37 4.14 -10.88
CA MET A 166 21.54 3.07 -9.88
C MET A 166 21.49 1.69 -10.53
N LYS A 167 20.56 1.44 -11.46
CA LYS A 167 20.50 0.21 -12.25
C LYS A 167 21.81 -0.02 -13.00
N PHE A 168 22.30 0.98 -13.74
CA PHE A 168 23.56 0.92 -14.47
C PHE A 168 24.75 0.55 -13.57
N LEU A 169 24.80 1.12 -12.37
CA LEU A 169 25.84 0.84 -11.39
C LEU A 169 25.74 -0.59 -10.85
N MET A 170 24.52 -1.02 -10.47
CA MET A 170 24.29 -2.34 -9.86
C MET A 170 24.46 -3.51 -10.84
N GLU A 171 24.18 -3.30 -12.13
CA GLU A 171 24.39 -4.31 -13.16
C GLU A 171 25.87 -4.60 -13.47
N ARG A 172 26.79 -3.75 -12.96
CA ARG A 172 28.22 -3.87 -13.21
C ARG A 172 29.00 -4.08 -11.92
N PRO A 173 29.35 -5.33 -11.54
CA PRO A 173 29.99 -5.63 -10.26
C PRO A 173 31.29 -4.82 -10.00
N ALA A 174 32.07 -4.55 -11.04
CA ALA A 174 33.30 -3.77 -10.90
C ALA A 174 33.03 -2.32 -10.48
N LEU A 175 32.02 -1.66 -11.13
CA LEU A 175 31.63 -0.30 -10.79
C LEU A 175 30.95 -0.23 -9.42
N PHE A 176 30.12 -1.22 -9.09
CA PHE A 176 29.47 -1.32 -7.80
C PHE A 176 30.50 -1.46 -6.67
N ASN A 177 31.49 -2.35 -6.82
CA ASN A 177 32.56 -2.51 -5.84
C ASN A 177 33.43 -1.26 -5.72
N ALA A 178 33.72 -0.57 -6.82
CA ALA A 178 34.45 0.70 -6.79
C ALA A 178 33.66 1.79 -6.03
N ALA A 179 32.33 1.85 -6.24
CA ALA A 179 31.45 2.76 -5.52
C ALA A 179 31.41 2.45 -4.00
N LEU A 180 31.34 1.16 -3.63
CA LEU A 180 31.39 0.74 -2.23
C LEU A 180 32.73 1.09 -1.57
N TRP A 181 33.84 0.93 -2.29
CA TRP A 181 35.18 1.33 -1.82
C TRP A 181 35.27 2.84 -1.61
N ALA A 182 34.65 3.65 -2.48
CA ALA A 182 34.65 5.11 -2.36
C ALA A 182 33.63 5.64 -1.32
N ALA A 183 32.60 4.87 -0.97
CA ALA A 183 31.52 5.32 -0.06
C ALA A 183 32.01 5.84 1.30
N PRO A 184 33.01 5.24 1.98
CA PRO A 184 33.53 5.75 3.26
C PRO A 184 34.12 7.16 3.16
N MET A 185 34.55 7.61 1.98
CA MET A 185 35.07 8.99 1.80
C MET A 185 33.99 10.04 2.07
N VAL A 186 32.73 9.70 1.88
CA VAL A 186 31.59 10.58 2.19
C VAL A 186 31.52 10.91 3.69
N ASN A 187 32.00 10.01 4.57
CA ASN A 187 32.00 10.26 6.01
C ASN A 187 32.86 11.48 6.39
N GLY A 188 33.93 11.74 5.64
CA GLY A 188 34.83 12.87 5.85
C GLY A 188 34.33 14.21 5.27
N LEU A 189 33.24 14.22 4.49
CA LEU A 189 32.72 15.45 3.90
C LEU A 189 32.13 16.39 4.95
N PRO A 190 32.33 17.71 4.81
CA PRO A 190 31.74 18.69 5.71
C PRO A 190 30.20 18.65 5.68
N ARG A 191 29.58 19.02 6.83
CA ARG A 191 28.14 18.89 7.05
C ARG A 191 27.31 19.63 5.98
N PHE A 192 27.75 20.79 5.49
CA PHE A 192 27.03 21.56 4.47
C PHE A 192 27.00 20.86 3.09
N MET A 193 27.95 19.95 2.81
CA MET A 193 27.91 19.15 1.57
C MET A 193 27.03 17.91 1.71
N LYS A 194 26.89 17.37 2.92
CA LYS A 194 26.04 16.21 3.20
C LYS A 194 24.57 16.60 3.35
N TYR A 195 24.29 17.80 3.87
CA TYR A 195 22.97 18.27 4.24
C TYR A 195 22.75 19.65 3.62
N ASN A 196 22.19 19.65 2.45
CA ASN A 196 21.85 20.88 1.70
C ASN A 196 20.36 20.92 1.38
N ASP A 197 19.88 22.09 0.93
CA ASP A 197 18.47 22.28 0.62
C ASP A 197 17.98 21.53 -0.64
N PHE A 198 18.91 21.01 -1.44
CA PHE A 198 18.60 20.23 -2.62
C PHE A 198 18.41 18.72 -2.29
N ASP A 199 18.80 18.30 -1.09
CA ASP A 199 18.66 16.92 -0.63
C ASP A 199 17.48 16.81 0.34
N ASP A 200 16.36 16.31 -0.17
CA ASP A 200 15.16 16.05 0.65
C ASP A 200 15.40 14.99 1.74
N TRP A 201 16.43 14.13 1.60
CA TRP A 201 16.78 13.17 2.62
C TRP A 201 17.44 13.83 3.83
N GLY A 202 18.29 14.84 3.60
CA GLY A 202 19.03 15.55 4.64
C GLY A 202 18.19 16.42 5.57
N LYS A 203 16.98 16.77 5.16
CA LYS A 203 16.04 17.55 5.98
C LYS A 203 15.49 16.73 7.14
N GLY A 204 16.07 16.90 8.33
CA GLY A 204 15.60 16.25 9.55
C GLY A 204 16.02 14.78 9.73
N ARG A 205 17.01 14.29 8.97
CA ARG A 205 17.60 12.97 9.09
C ARG A 205 19.11 13.05 9.07
N GLU A 206 19.75 12.15 9.80
CA GLU A 206 21.19 11.94 9.72
C GLU A 206 21.49 10.81 8.74
N LEU A 207 22.47 11.02 7.86
CA LEU A 207 22.98 9.96 7.00
C LEU A 207 23.75 8.97 7.88
N PRO A 208 23.48 7.66 7.75
CA PRO A 208 24.27 6.66 8.44
C PRO A 208 25.72 6.72 7.99
N GLU A 209 26.63 6.47 8.89
CA GLU A 209 28.05 6.36 8.55
C GLU A 209 28.27 5.12 7.66
N PHE A 210 28.97 5.31 6.56
CA PHE A 210 29.35 4.22 5.69
C PHE A 210 30.43 3.39 6.37
N ALA A 211 30.25 2.05 6.37
CA ALA A 211 31.23 1.13 6.89
C ALA A 211 32.55 1.23 6.12
N LYS A 212 33.66 1.08 6.81
CA LYS A 212 35.01 1.15 6.19
C LYS A 212 35.28 0.00 5.23
N GLU A 213 34.67 -1.14 5.46
CA GLU A 213 34.77 -2.35 4.65
C GLU A 213 33.40 -2.80 4.19
N SER A 214 33.32 -3.31 2.97
CA SER A 214 32.06 -3.85 2.43
C SER A 214 31.72 -5.19 3.09
N PHE A 215 30.45 -5.55 3.13
CA PHE A 215 30.00 -6.85 3.63
C PHE A 215 30.74 -8.01 2.95
N ASN A 216 30.96 -7.93 1.64
CA ASN A 216 31.68 -8.96 0.87
C ASN A 216 33.13 -9.12 1.33
N GLU A 217 33.80 -8.03 1.74
CA GLU A 217 35.18 -8.10 2.27
C GLU A 217 35.19 -8.73 3.66
N MET A 218 34.27 -8.30 4.54
CA MET A 218 34.10 -8.89 5.86
C MET A 218 33.74 -10.38 5.80
N TRP A 219 32.88 -10.76 4.86
CA TRP A 219 32.51 -12.15 4.65
C TRP A 219 33.68 -13.02 4.20
N LYS A 220 34.49 -12.53 3.24
CA LYS A 220 35.70 -13.22 2.78
C LYS A 220 36.76 -13.38 3.89
N LYS A 221 36.79 -12.46 4.85
CA LYS A 221 37.68 -12.51 6.00
C LYS A 221 37.15 -13.39 7.14
N ASN A 222 35.99 -14.04 6.98
CA ASN A 222 35.29 -14.82 8.02
C ASN A 222 34.94 -14.03 9.29
N GLU A 223 35.00 -12.70 9.27
CA GLU A 223 34.71 -11.86 10.43
C GLU A 223 33.22 -11.84 10.82
N VAL A 224 32.33 -12.20 9.89
CA VAL A 224 30.89 -12.24 10.14
C VAL A 224 30.48 -13.54 10.85
N GLN A 225 31.19 -14.65 10.61
CA GLN A 225 30.87 -15.96 11.22
C GLN A 225 31.29 -16.06 12.69
N GLY A 226 32.30 -15.31 13.11
CA GLY A 226 32.84 -15.40 14.50
C GLY A 226 32.02 -14.71 15.61
N LYS A 227 30.93 -13.99 15.27
CA LYS A 227 30.09 -13.31 16.28
C LYS A 227 28.89 -14.12 16.77
N GLU A 228 28.52 -15.20 16.12
CA GLU A 228 27.41 -16.08 16.55
C GLU A 228 27.85 -17.14 17.58
N GLU A 229 29.14 -17.46 17.66
CA GLU A 229 29.67 -18.47 18.62
C GLU A 229 30.05 -17.91 19.99
N SER A 230 29.92 -16.59 20.22
CA SER A 230 30.34 -15.94 21.48
C SER A 230 29.19 -15.30 22.26
N LYS A 231 27.96 -15.83 22.15
CA LYS A 231 26.83 -15.44 23.04
C LYS A 231 26.22 -16.64 23.74
#